data_dbf82d78fc2a4a2ce893a06a5c388028
#
_entry.id   dbf82d78fc2a4a2ce893a06a5c388028
#
_cell.length_a   1.000
_cell.length_b   1.000
_cell.length_c   1.000
_cell.angle_alpha   90.00
_cell.angle_beta   90.00
_cell.angle_gamma   90.00
#
_symmetry.space_group_name_H-M   'P 1'
#
loop_
_entity.id
_entity.type
_entity.pdbx_description
1 polymer ?
#
loop_
_entity_poly.entity_id
_entity_poly.type
_entity_poly.pdbx_seq_one_letter_code
_entity_poly.pdbx_strand_id
1 'polypeptide(L)'
;MSTGIQELLEAGVHFGHQTRRWNPNMKPYIFKAHNGVHIIDLAQTAKQLETARNFIGNTVRGGGKVLLVGTKKPAQSIIREAAETNNQHYVTDRWLGGMLTNLKTVKQRLKRLSEIEGMEEDGSITHYVKQEQASIRREKARLVKNLGGIRQMASVPDVVFIVDIKREHNAVAEARKLRIPIVAIVDTNCDPETIDYPIAGNDDAIKSIQVIVNAISETIAQAKGEFIAKTGEDEDAPADETAPSESPAEGIAPAAEKTPIAEEVADQIYKACKRFGTDEKGILNALNLLSSADEWQAAKSLFQSKYGDFHDGDIIKCLNDELNDQEMEEHVHTPLKAKGIEL
;
A
#
# COMPACT_ATOMS: atom_id res chain seq x y z
N MET A 1 24.19 12.52 7.67
CA MET A 1 24.84 13.15 8.85
C MET A 1 24.04 12.77 10.09
N SER A 2 24.65 12.57 11.23
CA SER A 2 23.90 12.32 12.47
C SER A 2 23.31 13.64 12.96
N THR A 3 21.99 13.70 13.15
CA THR A 3 21.31 14.87 13.74
C THR A 3 21.85 15.03 15.17
N GLY A 4 22.62 16.09 15.42
CA GLY A 4 23.29 16.32 16.70
C GLY A 4 22.30 16.72 17.80
N ILE A 5 22.64 16.41 19.08
CA ILE A 5 21.83 16.82 20.24
C ILE A 5 21.62 18.35 20.26
N GLN A 6 22.61 19.12 19.81
CA GLN A 6 22.52 20.57 19.73
C GLN A 6 21.44 21.03 18.74
N GLU A 7 21.34 20.40 17.58
CA GLU A 7 20.33 20.69 16.56
C GLU A 7 18.91 20.38 17.08
N LEU A 8 18.74 19.25 17.77
CA LEU A 8 17.48 18.88 18.43
C LEU A 8 17.10 19.89 19.53
N LEU A 9 18.09 20.41 20.27
CA LEU A 9 17.87 21.39 21.31
C LEU A 9 17.41 22.74 20.73
N GLU A 10 18.09 23.23 19.70
CA GLU A 10 17.78 24.49 19.00
C GLU A 10 16.41 24.44 18.29
N ALA A 11 16.02 23.27 17.79
CA ALA A 11 14.70 23.05 17.22
C ALA A 11 13.58 22.94 18.27
N GLY A 12 13.91 22.83 19.55
CA GLY A 12 12.94 22.74 20.65
C GLY A 12 12.26 21.37 20.77
N VAL A 13 12.92 20.29 20.32
CA VAL A 13 12.44 18.91 20.41
C VAL A 13 12.25 18.47 21.87
N HIS A 14 13.00 19.05 22.79
CA HIS A 14 12.99 18.74 24.22
C HIS A 14 11.74 19.23 24.98
N PHE A 15 10.94 20.12 24.40
CA PHE A 15 9.72 20.59 25.06
C PHE A 15 8.58 19.58 24.88
N GLY A 16 8.10 19.03 25.97
CA GLY A 16 6.89 18.20 26.01
C GLY A 16 5.66 19.00 26.39
N HIS A 17 4.60 18.32 26.73
CA HIS A 17 3.34 18.90 27.18
C HIS A 17 3.35 19.28 28.68
N GLN A 18 2.31 19.99 29.09
CA GLN A 18 2.08 20.36 30.49
C GLN A 18 2.02 19.11 31.38
N THR A 19 2.61 19.21 32.60
CA THR A 19 2.71 18.10 33.56
C THR A 19 1.36 17.44 33.89
N ARG A 20 0.25 18.18 33.85
CA ARG A 20 -1.10 17.64 34.09
C ARG A 20 -1.67 16.77 32.95
N ARG A 21 -1.04 16.77 31.75
CA ARG A 21 -1.53 16.07 30.55
C ARG A 21 -0.64 14.90 30.15
N TRP A 22 0.34 14.54 30.95
CA TRP A 22 1.32 13.55 30.62
C TRP A 22 0.77 12.12 30.71
N ASN A 23 1.42 11.19 30.00
CA ASN A 23 1.20 9.76 30.14
C ASN A 23 2.29 9.15 31.05
N PRO A 24 1.94 8.34 32.08
CA PRO A 24 2.90 7.71 32.97
C PRO A 24 3.93 6.83 32.25
N ASN A 25 3.58 6.17 31.14
CA ASN A 25 4.47 5.35 30.33
C ASN A 25 5.61 6.16 29.68
N MET A 26 5.44 7.50 29.59
CA MET A 26 6.49 8.40 29.11
C MET A 26 7.55 8.74 30.18
N LYS A 27 7.39 8.29 31.42
CA LYS A 27 8.33 8.56 32.51
C LYS A 27 9.80 8.29 32.16
N PRO A 28 10.17 7.19 31.50
CA PRO A 28 11.55 6.90 31.13
C PRO A 28 12.19 7.92 30.18
N TYR A 29 11.38 8.63 29.40
CA TYR A 29 11.82 9.58 28.37
C TYR A 29 11.82 11.04 28.83
N ILE A 30 11.36 11.29 30.07
CA ILE A 30 11.31 12.63 30.66
C ILE A 30 12.54 12.87 31.50
N PHE A 31 13.32 13.90 31.15
CA PHE A 31 14.50 14.33 31.93
C PHE A 31 14.09 15.02 33.23
N LYS A 32 13.19 16.01 33.17
CA LYS A 32 12.66 16.75 34.33
C LYS A 32 11.39 17.51 33.99
N ALA A 33 10.70 18.02 35.01
CA ALA A 33 9.69 19.04 34.85
C ALA A 33 10.25 20.44 35.12
N HIS A 34 9.93 21.42 34.29
CA HIS A 34 10.34 22.81 34.45
C HIS A 34 9.19 23.73 34.07
N ASN A 35 8.86 24.69 34.96
CA ASN A 35 7.77 25.67 34.76
C ASN A 35 6.41 25.01 34.33
N GLY A 36 6.08 23.84 34.90
CA GLY A 36 4.83 23.14 34.61
C GLY A 36 4.79 22.41 33.26
N VAL A 37 5.94 22.28 32.56
CA VAL A 37 6.10 21.54 31.30
C VAL A 37 7.15 20.44 31.50
N HIS A 38 6.95 19.28 30.90
CA HIS A 38 7.94 18.21 30.87
C HIS A 38 9.04 18.53 29.86
N ILE A 39 10.27 18.22 30.25
CA ILE A 39 11.45 18.30 29.38
C ILE A 39 11.84 16.88 29.00
N ILE A 40 11.92 16.59 27.71
CA ILE A 40 12.29 15.29 27.15
C ILE A 40 13.81 15.14 27.14
N ASP A 41 14.31 13.93 27.39
CA ASP A 41 15.73 13.59 27.36
C ASP A 41 16.20 13.46 25.90
N LEU A 42 16.91 14.46 25.40
CA LEU A 42 17.43 14.49 24.03
C LEU A 42 18.50 13.43 23.74
N ALA A 43 19.20 12.90 24.75
CA ALA A 43 20.15 11.82 24.53
C ALA A 43 19.43 10.52 24.15
N GLN A 44 18.26 10.28 24.74
CA GLN A 44 17.39 9.17 24.34
C GLN A 44 16.74 9.43 22.99
N THR A 45 16.25 10.65 22.75
CA THR A 45 15.67 11.03 21.45
C THR A 45 16.65 10.80 20.30
N ALA A 46 17.92 11.22 20.45
CA ALA A 46 18.94 11.03 19.41
C ALA A 46 19.18 9.54 19.12
N LYS A 47 19.25 8.70 20.15
CA LYS A 47 19.42 7.25 20.02
C LYS A 47 18.21 6.58 19.35
N GLN A 48 17.01 6.99 19.74
CA GLN A 48 15.76 6.49 19.15
C GLN A 48 15.63 6.90 17.69
N LEU A 49 15.97 8.15 17.35
CA LEU A 49 15.98 8.65 15.99
C LEU A 49 16.95 7.85 15.10
N GLU A 50 18.15 7.55 15.61
CA GLU A 50 19.12 6.72 14.90
C GLU A 50 18.59 5.30 14.66
N THR A 51 17.98 4.68 15.68
CA THR A 51 17.35 3.37 15.55
C THR A 51 16.24 3.37 14.51
N ALA A 52 15.38 4.39 14.53
CA ALA A 52 14.29 4.56 13.57
C ALA A 52 14.81 4.78 12.13
N ARG A 53 15.86 5.60 11.97
CA ARG A 53 16.52 5.82 10.66
C ARG A 53 17.10 4.53 10.10
N ASN A 54 17.81 3.77 10.92
CA ASN A 54 18.40 2.48 10.53
C ASN A 54 17.30 1.50 10.08
N PHE A 55 16.19 1.43 10.80
CA PHE A 55 15.06 0.57 10.43
C PHE A 55 14.43 1.00 9.10
N ILE A 56 14.04 2.27 8.96
CA ILE A 56 13.46 2.80 7.71
C ILE A 56 14.44 2.64 6.54
N GLY A 57 15.72 2.97 6.75
CA GLY A 57 16.75 2.82 5.72
C GLY A 57 16.90 1.39 5.23
N ASN A 58 16.88 0.40 6.14
CA ASN A 58 16.95 -1.01 5.76
C ASN A 58 15.71 -1.46 4.96
N THR A 59 14.52 -1.01 5.36
CA THR A 59 13.27 -1.31 4.64
C THR A 59 13.29 -0.73 3.23
N VAL A 60 13.69 0.54 3.07
CA VAL A 60 13.74 1.21 1.75
C VAL A 60 14.86 0.61 0.87
N ARG A 61 16.00 0.19 1.43
CA ARG A 61 17.06 -0.56 0.68
C ARG A 61 16.57 -1.90 0.16
N GLY A 62 15.53 -2.47 0.76
CA GLY A 62 14.84 -3.66 0.28
C GLY A 62 13.72 -3.40 -0.70
N GLY A 63 13.54 -2.16 -1.19
CA GLY A 63 12.42 -1.77 -2.06
C GLY A 63 11.10 -1.46 -1.33
N GLY A 64 11.12 -1.47 0.01
CA GLY A 64 9.91 -1.20 0.81
C GLY A 64 9.45 0.24 0.72
N LYS A 65 8.12 0.45 0.79
CA LYS A 65 7.46 1.76 0.73
C LYS A 65 7.08 2.26 2.12
N VAL A 66 7.24 3.56 2.31
CA VAL A 66 6.92 4.25 3.57
C VAL A 66 5.67 5.10 3.38
N LEU A 67 4.73 5.02 4.32
CA LEU A 67 3.58 5.92 4.40
C LEU A 67 3.82 6.97 5.48
N LEU A 68 3.90 8.24 5.10
CA LEU A 68 4.10 9.37 6.01
C LEU A 68 2.74 9.97 6.40
N VAL A 69 2.44 10.01 7.70
CA VAL A 69 1.14 10.47 8.22
C VAL A 69 1.33 11.64 9.17
N GLY A 70 0.67 12.75 8.86
CA GLY A 70 0.68 13.94 9.72
C GLY A 70 -0.43 14.90 9.37
N THR A 71 -1.59 14.77 10.03
CA THR A 71 -2.76 15.65 9.78
C THR A 71 -2.76 16.91 10.63
N LYS A 72 -1.81 17.05 11.55
CA LYS A 72 -1.62 18.24 12.39
C LYS A 72 -1.13 19.41 11.53
N LYS A 73 -1.74 20.58 11.66
CA LYS A 73 -1.40 21.76 10.84
C LYS A 73 0.11 22.03 10.68
N PRO A 74 0.93 22.02 11.76
CA PRO A 74 2.37 22.25 11.65
C PRO A 74 3.13 21.12 10.91
N ALA A 75 2.56 19.90 10.79
CA ALA A 75 3.19 18.77 10.14
C ALA A 75 2.82 18.64 8.65
N GLN A 76 1.67 19.17 8.22
CA GLN A 76 1.10 18.92 6.89
C GLN A 76 2.04 19.24 5.73
N SER A 77 2.62 20.46 5.71
CA SER A 77 3.54 20.87 4.64
C SER A 77 4.84 20.08 4.65
N ILE A 78 5.38 19.83 5.83
CA ILE A 78 6.65 19.13 6.04
C ILE A 78 6.53 17.68 5.58
N ILE A 79 5.45 16.99 5.98
CA ILE A 79 5.19 15.61 5.58
C ILE A 79 4.96 15.47 4.08
N ARG A 80 4.20 16.40 3.48
CA ARG A 80 3.96 16.40 2.03
C ARG A 80 5.26 16.58 1.27
N GLU A 81 6.05 17.58 1.60
CA GLU A 81 7.33 17.87 0.96
C GLU A 81 8.30 16.69 1.08
N ALA A 82 8.44 16.11 2.28
CA ALA A 82 9.30 14.96 2.50
C ALA A 82 8.88 13.72 1.69
N ALA A 83 7.57 13.49 1.57
CA ALA A 83 7.04 12.38 0.80
C ALA A 83 7.19 12.57 -0.71
N GLU A 84 6.83 13.74 -1.22
CA GLU A 84 6.92 14.07 -2.65
C GLU A 84 8.38 14.04 -3.13
N THR A 85 9.31 14.60 -2.35
CA THR A 85 10.75 14.59 -2.68
C THR A 85 11.31 13.16 -2.81
N ASN A 86 10.80 12.23 -2.00
CA ASN A 86 11.30 10.85 -1.97
C ASN A 86 10.40 9.86 -2.72
N ASN A 87 9.35 10.34 -3.39
CA ASN A 87 8.31 9.52 -4.02
C ASN A 87 7.75 8.44 -3.08
N GLN A 88 7.38 8.88 -1.89
CA GLN A 88 6.73 8.07 -0.87
C GLN A 88 5.26 8.47 -0.73
N HIS A 89 4.47 7.62 -0.09
CA HIS A 89 3.05 7.89 0.15
C HIS A 89 2.84 8.79 1.36
N TYR A 90 1.79 9.61 1.35
CA TYR A 90 1.48 10.48 2.47
C TYR A 90 -0.01 10.70 2.72
N VAL A 91 -0.34 11.06 3.97
CA VAL A 91 -1.67 11.52 4.40
C VAL A 91 -1.50 12.76 5.27
N THR A 92 -1.99 13.91 4.79
CA THR A 92 -1.79 15.21 5.47
C THR A 92 -3.08 15.91 5.88
N ASP A 93 -4.24 15.54 5.35
CA ASP A 93 -5.48 16.23 5.67
C ASP A 93 -6.30 15.49 6.74
N ARG A 94 -6.77 14.31 6.43
CA ARG A 94 -7.56 13.50 7.37
C ARG A 94 -7.37 12.02 7.10
N TRP A 95 -7.06 11.26 8.14
CA TRP A 95 -7.10 9.83 8.07
C TRP A 95 -8.55 9.34 7.93
N LEU A 96 -8.87 8.66 6.85
CA LEU A 96 -10.17 8.05 6.66
C LEU A 96 -10.13 6.62 7.21
N GLY A 97 -11.09 6.24 8.03
CA GLY A 97 -11.15 4.86 8.54
C GLY A 97 -11.17 3.85 7.40
N GLY A 98 -10.34 2.81 7.51
CA GLY A 98 -10.20 1.78 6.49
C GLY A 98 -9.15 2.07 5.43
N MET A 99 -8.31 3.11 5.58
CA MET A 99 -7.28 3.43 4.57
C MET A 99 -6.28 2.30 4.36
N LEU A 100 -5.94 1.55 5.39
CA LEU A 100 -5.10 0.36 5.30
C LEU A 100 -5.94 -0.92 5.34
N THR A 101 -6.85 -1.04 6.29
CA THR A 101 -7.63 -2.26 6.52
C THR A 101 -8.70 -2.53 5.46
N ASN A 102 -9.11 -1.53 4.67
CA ASN A 102 -10.05 -1.66 3.57
C ASN A 102 -9.53 -1.00 2.29
N LEU A 103 -8.30 -1.36 1.91
CA LEU A 103 -7.61 -0.79 0.74
C LEU A 103 -8.40 -0.99 -0.56
N LYS A 104 -9.19 -2.08 -0.67
CA LYS A 104 -10.07 -2.33 -1.83
C LYS A 104 -11.06 -1.18 -2.07
N THR A 105 -11.71 -0.70 -1.01
CA THR A 105 -12.65 0.44 -1.10
C THR A 105 -11.90 1.75 -1.39
N VAL A 106 -10.70 1.93 -0.85
CA VAL A 106 -9.86 3.09 -1.15
C VAL A 106 -9.48 3.10 -2.63
N LYS A 107 -9.06 1.98 -3.21
CA LYS A 107 -8.76 1.83 -4.64
C LYS A 107 -9.97 2.15 -5.53
N GLN A 108 -11.19 1.75 -5.14
CA GLN A 108 -12.40 2.13 -5.87
C GLN A 108 -12.61 3.66 -5.89
N ARG A 109 -12.32 4.34 -4.78
CA ARG A 109 -12.41 5.82 -4.71
C ARG A 109 -11.29 6.49 -5.51
N LEU A 110 -10.09 5.92 -5.55
CA LEU A 110 -9.00 6.39 -6.40
C LEU A 110 -9.34 6.20 -7.89
N LYS A 111 -9.93 5.05 -8.26
CA LYS A 111 -10.45 4.84 -9.63
C LYS A 111 -11.50 5.88 -9.98
N ARG A 112 -12.44 6.17 -9.07
CA ARG A 112 -13.44 7.24 -9.27
C ARG A 112 -12.79 8.61 -9.47
N LEU A 113 -11.70 8.91 -8.76
CA LEU A 113 -10.93 10.14 -8.97
C LEU A 113 -10.35 10.20 -10.39
N SER A 114 -9.72 9.12 -10.85
CA SER A 114 -9.16 9.02 -12.19
C SER A 114 -10.25 9.16 -13.28
N GLU A 115 -11.45 8.55 -13.07
CA GLU A 115 -12.59 8.72 -13.97
C GLU A 115 -13.01 10.18 -14.08
N ILE A 116 -13.10 10.92 -12.97
CA ILE A 116 -13.47 12.33 -12.96
C ILE A 116 -12.39 13.18 -13.66
N GLU A 117 -11.13 12.86 -13.48
CA GLU A 117 -10.03 13.54 -14.16
C GLU A 117 -10.08 13.30 -15.66
N GLY A 118 -10.31 12.06 -16.10
CA GLY A 118 -10.54 11.75 -17.51
C GLY A 118 -11.73 12.51 -18.12
N MET A 119 -12.85 12.62 -17.36
CA MET A 119 -14.02 13.41 -17.81
C MET A 119 -13.71 14.92 -17.97
N GLU A 120 -12.75 15.45 -17.22
CA GLU A 120 -12.33 16.85 -17.38
C GLU A 120 -11.38 17.03 -18.57
N GLU A 121 -10.48 16.04 -18.83
CA GLU A 121 -9.51 16.06 -19.91
C GLU A 121 -10.17 15.88 -21.29
N ASP A 122 -11.10 14.94 -21.41
CA ASP A 122 -11.83 14.67 -22.65
C ASP A 122 -13.03 15.63 -22.89
N GLY A 123 -13.32 16.48 -21.90
CA GLY A 123 -14.42 17.45 -21.97
C GLY A 123 -15.82 16.86 -21.77
N SER A 124 -15.96 15.56 -21.52
CA SER A 124 -17.27 14.90 -21.34
C SER A 124 -18.05 15.43 -20.15
N ILE A 125 -17.38 16.07 -19.18
CA ILE A 125 -18.03 16.77 -18.08
C ILE A 125 -19.01 17.86 -18.55
N THR A 126 -18.82 18.42 -19.75
CA THR A 126 -19.71 19.45 -20.33
C THR A 126 -21.07 18.92 -20.71
N HIS A 127 -21.22 17.61 -20.88
CA HIS A 127 -22.52 16.96 -21.18
C HIS A 127 -23.45 16.94 -19.96
N TYR A 128 -22.92 17.13 -18.75
CA TYR A 128 -23.71 17.20 -17.52
C TYR A 128 -24.31 18.59 -17.32
N VAL A 129 -25.43 18.68 -16.60
CA VAL A 129 -26.02 19.98 -16.21
C VAL A 129 -25.05 20.73 -15.29
N LYS A 130 -25.00 22.05 -15.33
CA LYS A 130 -24.09 22.90 -14.56
C LYS A 130 -24.05 22.56 -13.05
N GLN A 131 -25.18 22.21 -12.47
CA GLN A 131 -25.28 21.81 -11.07
C GLN A 131 -24.56 20.48 -10.79
N GLU A 132 -24.66 19.52 -11.69
CA GLU A 132 -23.96 18.23 -11.61
C GLU A 132 -22.46 18.41 -11.81
N GLN A 133 -22.04 19.22 -12.80
CA GLN A 133 -20.61 19.57 -12.98
C GLN A 133 -20.01 20.14 -11.69
N ALA A 134 -20.74 21.06 -11.03
CA ALA A 134 -20.27 21.62 -9.76
C ALA A 134 -20.21 20.58 -8.62
N SER A 135 -21.09 19.58 -8.63
CA SER A 135 -21.06 18.48 -7.68
C SER A 135 -19.86 17.55 -7.90
N ILE A 136 -19.62 17.17 -9.18
CA ILE A 136 -18.49 16.32 -9.59
C ILE A 136 -17.15 17.01 -9.24
N ARG A 137 -17.00 18.31 -9.53
CA ARG A 137 -15.80 19.06 -9.18
C ARG A 137 -15.56 19.14 -7.67
N ARG A 138 -16.63 19.28 -6.87
CA ARG A 138 -16.52 19.23 -5.38
C ARG A 138 -16.13 17.84 -4.88
N GLU A 139 -16.64 16.79 -5.53
CA GLU A 139 -16.24 15.42 -5.24
C GLU A 139 -14.75 15.22 -5.55
N LYS A 140 -14.28 15.62 -6.75
CA LYS A 140 -12.86 15.60 -7.12
C LYS A 140 -11.98 16.29 -6.09
N ALA A 141 -12.30 17.55 -5.76
CA ALA A 141 -11.51 18.33 -4.80
C ALA A 141 -11.39 17.63 -3.43
N ARG A 142 -12.46 16.99 -2.97
CA ARG A 142 -12.46 16.22 -1.72
C ARG A 142 -11.63 14.94 -1.83
N LEU A 143 -11.69 14.22 -2.95
CA LEU A 143 -10.90 13.01 -3.18
C LEU A 143 -9.41 13.33 -3.29
N VAL A 144 -9.03 14.34 -4.08
CA VAL A 144 -7.65 14.82 -4.20
C VAL A 144 -7.09 15.21 -2.84
N LYS A 145 -7.87 15.99 -2.08
CA LYS A 145 -7.46 16.45 -0.75
C LYS A 145 -7.15 15.30 0.21
N ASN A 146 -7.99 14.27 0.26
CA ASN A 146 -7.88 13.20 1.25
C ASN A 146 -7.04 12.00 0.79
N LEU A 147 -6.99 11.73 -0.52
CA LEU A 147 -6.39 10.52 -1.08
C LEU A 147 -5.25 10.80 -2.08
N GLY A 148 -4.98 12.07 -2.39
CA GLY A 148 -3.97 12.45 -3.38
C GLY A 148 -2.59 11.87 -3.09
N GLY A 149 -2.16 11.89 -1.83
CA GLY A 149 -0.85 11.37 -1.43
C GLY A 149 -0.71 9.85 -1.42
N ILE A 150 -1.81 9.10 -1.58
CA ILE A 150 -1.80 7.63 -1.68
C ILE A 150 -2.26 7.13 -3.05
N ARG A 151 -2.29 8.01 -4.07
CA ARG A 151 -2.77 7.67 -5.42
C ARG A 151 -2.01 6.48 -6.01
N GLN A 152 -0.69 6.45 -5.86
CA GLN A 152 0.19 5.41 -6.40
C GLN A 152 0.36 4.20 -5.46
N MET A 153 -0.36 4.15 -4.33
CA MET A 153 -0.25 3.06 -3.36
C MET A 153 -0.94 1.79 -3.87
N ALA A 154 -0.18 0.93 -4.52
CA ALA A 154 -0.67 -0.34 -5.07
C ALA A 154 -0.95 -1.40 -4.00
N SER A 155 -0.17 -1.44 -2.93
CA SER A 155 -0.26 -2.37 -1.80
C SER A 155 -0.24 -1.62 -0.46
N VAL A 156 -0.40 -2.33 0.64
CA VAL A 156 -0.16 -1.76 1.98
C VAL A 156 1.31 -1.39 2.12
N PRO A 157 1.65 -0.29 2.81
CA PRO A 157 3.04 0.12 3.00
C PRO A 157 3.76 -0.83 3.96
N ASP A 158 5.09 -0.90 3.83
CA ASP A 158 5.95 -1.72 4.69
C ASP A 158 6.25 -1.06 6.03
N VAL A 159 6.17 0.26 6.10
CA VAL A 159 6.36 1.07 7.32
C VAL A 159 5.41 2.25 7.30
N VAL A 160 4.88 2.61 8.48
CA VAL A 160 4.11 3.85 8.67
C VAL A 160 4.88 4.77 9.59
N PHE A 161 5.16 6.00 9.14
CA PHE A 161 5.72 7.07 9.97
C PHE A 161 4.61 8.03 10.39
N ILE A 162 4.44 8.29 11.69
CA ILE A 162 3.31 9.07 12.24
C ILE A 162 3.81 10.26 13.06
N VAL A 163 3.22 11.43 12.82
CA VAL A 163 3.38 12.62 13.68
C VAL A 163 2.10 12.80 14.49
N ASP A 164 2.22 12.80 15.83
CA ASP A 164 1.13 12.92 16.81
C ASP A 164 0.20 11.66 16.81
N ILE A 165 0.64 10.61 17.50
CA ILE A 165 -0.08 9.33 17.60
C ILE A 165 -1.44 9.44 18.32
N LYS A 166 -1.62 10.46 19.14
CA LYS A 166 -2.90 10.70 19.84
C LYS A 166 -3.96 11.19 18.87
N ARG A 167 -3.56 12.03 17.92
CA ARG A 167 -4.43 12.52 16.84
C ARG A 167 -4.70 11.41 15.82
N GLU A 168 -3.67 10.69 15.44
CA GLU A 168 -3.71 9.66 14.41
C GLU A 168 -4.00 8.25 14.97
N HIS A 169 -4.72 8.15 16.09
CA HIS A 169 -5.02 6.88 16.76
C HIS A 169 -5.67 5.83 15.84
N ASN A 170 -6.45 6.25 14.84
CA ASN A 170 -7.02 5.35 13.85
C ASN A 170 -5.95 4.75 12.93
N ALA A 171 -4.96 5.55 12.50
CA ALA A 171 -3.84 5.07 11.71
C ALA A 171 -3.00 4.06 12.48
N VAL A 172 -2.70 4.36 13.76
CA VAL A 172 -2.02 3.43 14.67
C VAL A 172 -2.78 2.12 14.83
N ALA A 173 -4.10 2.18 15.07
CA ALA A 173 -4.92 0.99 15.26
C ALA A 173 -4.98 0.12 14.00
N GLU A 174 -5.07 0.73 12.80
CA GLU A 174 -5.10 0.00 11.53
C GLU A 174 -3.74 -0.62 11.19
N ALA A 175 -2.64 0.13 11.36
CA ALA A 175 -1.29 -0.39 11.12
C ALA A 175 -0.99 -1.58 12.05
N ARG A 176 -1.30 -1.47 13.35
CA ARG A 176 -1.14 -2.60 14.31
C ARG A 176 -1.99 -3.82 13.93
N LYS A 177 -3.23 -3.61 13.47
CA LYS A 177 -4.10 -4.71 13.03
C LYS A 177 -3.50 -5.47 11.85
N LEU A 178 -2.82 -4.78 10.97
CA LEU A 178 -2.13 -5.38 9.81
C LEU A 178 -0.67 -5.78 10.11
N ARG A 179 -0.20 -5.57 11.35
CA ARG A 179 1.18 -5.82 11.78
C ARG A 179 2.23 -5.06 10.97
N ILE A 180 1.86 -3.84 10.52
CA ILE A 180 2.79 -2.94 9.84
C ILE A 180 3.58 -2.19 10.91
N PRO A 181 4.91 -2.21 10.88
CA PRO A 181 5.76 -1.49 11.82
C PRO A 181 5.48 0.00 11.82
N ILE A 182 5.42 0.58 13.03
CA ILE A 182 5.12 2.00 13.22
C ILE A 182 6.34 2.71 13.78
N VAL A 183 6.79 3.74 13.09
CA VAL A 183 7.74 4.75 13.57
C VAL A 183 6.97 6.01 13.89
N ALA A 184 7.12 6.61 15.05
CA ALA A 184 6.34 7.81 15.37
C ALA A 184 7.08 8.80 16.26
N ILE A 185 6.76 10.10 16.09
CA ILE A 185 7.10 11.14 17.08
C ILE A 185 6.10 11.00 18.23
N VAL A 186 6.61 10.81 19.43
CA VAL A 186 5.83 10.55 20.64
C VAL A 186 6.10 11.64 21.67
N ASP A 187 5.12 12.50 21.91
CA ASP A 187 5.20 13.52 22.95
C ASP A 187 4.78 12.96 24.33
N THR A 188 5.03 13.68 25.38
CA THR A 188 4.81 13.30 26.78
C THR A 188 3.36 12.98 27.15
N ASN A 189 2.38 13.35 26.34
CA ASN A 189 0.94 13.07 26.51
C ASN A 189 0.46 11.79 25.81
N CYS A 190 1.38 11.04 25.18
CA CYS A 190 1.10 9.88 24.35
C CYS A 190 1.57 8.58 25.02
N ASP A 191 1.12 7.43 24.53
CA ASP A 191 1.55 6.11 25.00
C ASP A 191 2.59 5.51 24.03
N PRO A 192 3.87 5.40 24.46
CA PRO A 192 4.93 4.87 23.61
C PRO A 192 4.83 3.35 23.38
N GLU A 193 4.13 2.59 24.24
CA GLU A 193 4.02 1.12 24.14
C GLU A 193 3.23 0.67 22.92
N THR A 194 2.49 1.58 22.30
CA THR A 194 1.72 1.27 21.09
C THR A 194 2.54 1.35 19.81
N ILE A 195 3.82 1.78 19.89
CA ILE A 195 4.69 2.11 18.77
C ILE A 195 5.94 1.24 18.80
N ASP A 196 6.31 0.68 17.65
CA ASP A 196 7.49 -0.20 17.54
C ASP A 196 8.81 0.60 17.64
N TYR A 197 8.85 1.78 17.02
CA TYR A 197 10.01 2.67 16.99
C TYR A 197 9.63 4.07 17.44
N PRO A 198 9.44 4.31 18.75
CA PRO A 198 9.08 5.63 19.25
C PRO A 198 10.29 6.58 19.20
N ILE A 199 10.05 7.82 18.78
CA ILE A 199 11.01 8.94 18.84
C ILE A 199 10.42 9.96 19.80
N ALA A 200 10.92 10.01 21.03
CA ALA A 200 10.46 10.96 22.03
C ALA A 200 10.78 12.38 21.60
N GLY A 201 9.77 13.22 21.43
CA GLY A 201 9.97 14.59 20.94
C GLY A 201 8.69 15.41 20.87
N ASN A 202 8.86 16.71 20.70
CA ASN A 202 7.79 17.68 20.55
C ASN A 202 7.08 17.54 19.19
N ASP A 203 5.79 17.24 19.21
CA ASP A 203 4.94 17.11 18.05
C ASP A 203 4.12 18.37 17.71
N ASP A 204 4.29 19.47 18.46
CA ASP A 204 3.58 20.75 18.27
C ASP A 204 4.41 21.78 17.51
N ALA A 205 5.72 21.84 17.74
CA ALA A 205 6.58 22.87 17.16
C ALA A 205 7.01 22.51 15.73
N ILE A 206 6.80 23.43 14.78
CA ILE A 206 7.18 23.26 13.37
C ILE A 206 8.65 22.85 13.22
N LYS A 207 9.58 23.56 13.90
CA LYS A 207 11.02 23.26 13.83
C LYS A 207 11.37 21.88 14.36
N SER A 208 10.70 21.44 15.44
CA SER A 208 10.91 20.11 16.02
C SER A 208 10.51 19.00 15.04
N ILE A 209 9.30 19.12 14.48
CA ILE A 209 8.80 18.18 13.47
C ILE A 209 9.73 18.17 12.24
N GLN A 210 10.12 19.34 11.77
CA GLN A 210 10.96 19.52 10.58
C GLN A 210 12.32 18.83 10.73
N VAL A 211 13.01 18.99 11.85
CA VAL A 211 14.33 18.37 12.08
C VAL A 211 14.23 16.85 12.07
N ILE A 212 13.22 16.28 12.72
CA ILE A 212 13.02 14.83 12.77
C ILE A 212 12.61 14.29 11.40
N VAL A 213 11.64 14.94 10.74
CA VAL A 213 11.17 14.52 9.40
C VAL A 213 12.26 14.65 8.36
N ASN A 214 13.08 15.72 8.39
CA ASN A 214 14.21 15.88 7.49
C ASN A 214 15.23 14.76 7.66
N ALA A 215 15.57 14.38 8.90
CA ALA A 215 16.48 13.28 9.18
C ALA A 215 15.96 11.94 8.62
N ILE A 216 14.67 11.69 8.70
CA ILE A 216 14.01 10.52 8.10
C ILE A 216 14.02 10.62 6.57
N SER A 217 13.65 11.78 6.02
CA SER A 217 13.61 12.06 4.57
C SER A 217 15.00 11.84 3.92
N GLU A 218 16.07 12.37 4.52
CA GLU A 218 17.44 12.14 4.06
C GLU A 218 17.82 10.65 4.07
N THR A 219 17.37 9.91 5.08
CA THR A 219 17.63 8.48 5.18
C THR A 219 16.89 7.71 4.07
N ILE A 220 15.66 8.08 3.78
CA ILE A 220 14.86 7.49 2.68
C ILE A 220 15.54 7.79 1.35
N ALA A 221 15.94 9.04 1.10
CA ALA A 221 16.61 9.45 -0.14
C ALA A 221 17.91 8.67 -0.36
N GLN A 222 18.75 8.55 0.67
CA GLN A 222 20.00 7.80 0.60
C GLN A 222 19.75 6.31 0.34
N ALA A 223 18.83 5.70 1.09
CA ALA A 223 18.50 4.28 0.95
C ALA A 223 17.89 3.95 -0.43
N LYS A 224 17.06 4.85 -0.97
CA LYS A 224 16.51 4.74 -2.32
C LYS A 224 17.60 4.82 -3.38
N GLY A 225 18.55 5.75 -3.27
CA GLY A 225 19.69 5.82 -4.17
C GLY A 225 20.55 4.54 -4.16
N GLU A 226 20.74 3.93 -2.98
CA GLU A 226 21.45 2.65 -2.86
C GLU A 226 20.66 1.48 -3.47
N PHE A 227 19.32 1.49 -3.37
CA PHE A 227 18.44 0.50 -3.99
C PHE A 227 18.51 0.58 -5.52
N ILE A 228 18.32 1.77 -6.10
CA ILE A 228 18.39 2.02 -7.53
C ILE A 228 19.77 1.62 -8.10
N ALA A 229 20.85 1.94 -7.38
CA ALA A 229 22.21 1.57 -7.79
C ALA A 229 22.44 0.04 -7.83
N LYS A 230 21.70 -0.73 -7.03
CA LYS A 230 21.77 -2.20 -6.99
C LYS A 230 20.89 -2.89 -8.03
N THR A 231 19.70 -2.39 -8.26
CA THR A 231 18.68 -3.03 -9.11
C THR A 231 18.69 -2.51 -10.54
N GLY A 232 19.20 -1.30 -10.77
CA GLY A 232 19.10 -0.61 -12.06
C GLY A 232 17.66 -0.16 -12.40
N GLU A 233 16.70 -0.39 -11.51
CA GLU A 233 15.29 -0.05 -11.69
C GLU A 233 14.99 1.28 -11.04
N ASP A 234 14.76 2.31 -11.84
CA ASP A 234 14.08 3.53 -11.43
C ASP A 234 12.57 3.24 -11.37
N GLU A 235 12.02 2.89 -10.19
CA GLU A 235 10.57 2.73 -9.98
C GLU A 235 9.78 4.04 -10.20
N ASP A 236 10.45 5.13 -10.57
CA ASP A 236 9.88 6.45 -10.80
C ASP A 236 9.56 6.75 -12.26
N ALA A 237 9.85 5.83 -13.20
CA ALA A 237 9.35 5.96 -14.55
C ALA A 237 7.80 5.83 -14.52
N PRO A 238 7.06 6.77 -15.14
CA PRO A 238 5.63 6.58 -15.34
C PRO A 238 5.46 5.24 -16.05
N ALA A 239 4.58 4.39 -15.55
CA ALA A 239 4.26 3.14 -16.20
C ALA A 239 3.77 3.45 -17.63
N ASP A 240 4.67 3.37 -18.58
CA ASP A 240 4.35 3.38 -20.00
C ASP A 240 3.75 2.01 -20.30
N GLU A 241 2.45 1.97 -20.58
CA GLU A 241 1.68 0.74 -20.87
C GLU A 241 2.11 0.08 -22.18
N THR A 242 3.26 0.42 -22.76
CA THR A 242 3.72 -0.14 -24.03
C THR A 242 5.23 -0.40 -24.05
N ALA A 243 5.70 -1.50 -23.45
CA ALA A 243 6.88 -2.22 -23.98
C ALA A 243 7.05 -3.61 -23.35
N PRO A 244 7.28 -4.67 -24.12
CA PRO A 244 7.62 -5.98 -23.60
C PRO A 244 9.08 -6.00 -23.14
N SER A 245 9.33 -6.35 -21.88
CA SER A 245 10.69 -6.52 -21.34
C SER A 245 11.26 -7.86 -21.81
N GLU A 246 12.19 -7.80 -22.75
CA GLU A 246 13.12 -8.89 -23.00
C GLU A 246 14.24 -8.86 -21.95
N SER A 247 14.40 -9.94 -21.19
CA SER A 247 15.60 -10.21 -20.41
C SER A 247 16.27 -11.50 -20.91
N PRO A 248 17.60 -11.58 -20.93
CA PRO A 248 18.31 -12.70 -21.55
C PRO A 248 18.27 -13.96 -20.67
N ALA A 249 18.06 -15.07 -21.35
CA ALA A 249 17.91 -16.39 -20.79
C ALA A 249 19.26 -17.00 -20.38
N GLU A 250 19.25 -17.72 -19.23
CA GLU A 250 20.05 -18.95 -19.12
C GLU A 250 19.21 -20.07 -18.49
N GLY A 251 19.16 -21.14 -19.24
CA GLY A 251 18.50 -22.39 -19.26
C GLY A 251 18.00 -23.06 -17.99
N ILE A 252 16.73 -23.46 -18.06
CA ILE A 252 16.19 -24.75 -17.56
C ILE A 252 14.90 -25.03 -18.36
N ALA A 253 14.75 -26.26 -18.88
CA ALA A 253 13.71 -26.96 -19.63
C ALA A 253 12.30 -26.31 -19.86
N PRO A 254 11.57 -26.68 -20.94
CA PRO A 254 10.51 -25.86 -21.53
C PRO A 254 9.26 -25.81 -20.66
N ALA A 255 8.96 -24.63 -20.17
CA ALA A 255 7.64 -24.31 -19.65
C ALA A 255 6.74 -23.86 -20.82
N ALA A 256 5.55 -24.45 -20.92
CA ALA A 256 4.54 -24.14 -21.92
C ALA A 256 4.26 -22.64 -22.02
N GLU A 257 4.22 -22.11 -23.23
CA GLU A 257 3.94 -20.70 -23.52
C GLU A 257 2.60 -20.26 -22.90
N LYS A 258 2.64 -19.22 -22.08
CA LYS A 258 1.45 -18.59 -21.47
C LYS A 258 0.69 -17.82 -22.56
N THR A 259 -0.32 -18.44 -23.14
CA THR A 259 -1.25 -17.73 -24.03
C THR A 259 -2.25 -16.95 -23.19
N PRO A 260 -2.64 -15.70 -23.57
CA PRO A 260 -3.65 -14.92 -22.84
C PRO A 260 -4.99 -15.65 -22.69
N ILE A 261 -5.31 -16.54 -23.61
CA ILE A 261 -6.52 -17.36 -23.62
C ILE A 261 -6.50 -18.38 -22.45
N ALA A 262 -5.36 -19.03 -22.18
CA ALA A 262 -5.23 -20.02 -21.11
C ALA A 262 -5.44 -19.40 -19.71
N GLU A 263 -5.00 -18.17 -19.48
CA GLU A 263 -5.23 -17.45 -18.24
C GLU A 263 -6.70 -17.05 -18.08
N GLU A 264 -7.33 -16.58 -19.13
CA GLU A 264 -8.74 -16.23 -19.14
C GLU A 264 -9.64 -17.44 -18.88
N VAL A 265 -9.32 -18.61 -19.46
CA VAL A 265 -10.01 -19.87 -19.23
C VAL A 265 -9.89 -20.32 -17.76
N ALA A 266 -8.69 -20.31 -17.18
CA ALA A 266 -8.48 -20.65 -15.79
C ALA A 266 -9.26 -19.74 -14.84
N ASP A 267 -9.27 -18.44 -15.09
CA ASP A 267 -9.99 -17.44 -14.28
C ASP A 267 -11.52 -17.57 -14.41
N GLN A 268 -12.03 -17.86 -15.61
CA GLN A 268 -13.46 -18.03 -15.83
C GLN A 268 -13.97 -19.32 -15.16
N ILE A 269 -13.24 -20.43 -15.26
CA ILE A 269 -13.61 -21.68 -14.58
C ILE A 269 -13.58 -21.50 -13.07
N TYR A 270 -12.53 -20.89 -12.51
CA TYR A 270 -12.48 -20.59 -11.07
C TYR A 270 -13.68 -19.74 -10.61
N LYS A 271 -14.08 -18.73 -11.37
CA LYS A 271 -15.23 -17.86 -11.05
C LYS A 271 -16.56 -18.62 -11.13
N ALA A 272 -16.68 -19.53 -12.09
CA ALA A 272 -17.89 -20.32 -12.28
C ALA A 272 -18.06 -21.37 -11.14
N CYS A 273 -16.98 -21.99 -10.68
CA CYS A 273 -16.98 -22.95 -9.58
C CYS A 273 -17.08 -22.31 -8.18
N LYS A 274 -16.61 -21.07 -8.00
CA LYS A 274 -16.61 -20.40 -6.68
C LYS A 274 -17.95 -19.77 -6.28
N ARG A 275 -18.93 -19.67 -7.16
CA ARG A 275 -20.26 -19.10 -6.85
C ARG A 275 -21.12 -20.10 -6.10
N PHE A 276 -22.04 -19.61 -5.27
CA PHE A 276 -23.11 -20.39 -4.67
C PHE A 276 -24.08 -20.86 -5.80
N GLY A 277 -23.93 -22.12 -6.24
CA GLY A 277 -24.57 -22.66 -7.43
C GLY A 277 -23.65 -22.54 -8.65
N THR A 278 -23.31 -23.68 -9.24
CA THR A 278 -22.39 -23.81 -10.38
C THR A 278 -22.90 -23.08 -11.60
N ASP A 279 -22.07 -22.25 -12.24
CA ASP A 279 -22.42 -21.54 -13.49
C ASP A 279 -21.98 -22.41 -14.70
N GLU A 280 -22.80 -23.39 -15.06
CA GLU A 280 -22.57 -24.32 -16.20
C GLU A 280 -22.31 -23.57 -17.52
N LYS A 281 -23.03 -22.46 -17.76
CA LYS A 281 -22.83 -21.63 -18.96
C LYS A 281 -21.50 -20.91 -18.93
N GLY A 282 -21.04 -20.50 -17.75
CA GLY A 282 -19.73 -19.89 -17.58
C GLY A 282 -18.61 -20.87 -17.87
N ILE A 283 -18.72 -22.13 -17.42
CA ILE A 283 -17.78 -23.21 -17.73
C ILE A 283 -17.75 -23.50 -19.22
N LEU A 284 -18.91 -23.69 -19.87
CA LEU A 284 -19.00 -23.94 -21.30
C LEU A 284 -18.39 -22.82 -22.13
N ASN A 285 -18.64 -21.56 -21.76
CA ASN A 285 -18.08 -20.40 -22.43
C ASN A 285 -16.54 -20.36 -22.29
N ALA A 286 -16.02 -20.64 -21.11
CA ALA A 286 -14.57 -20.70 -20.87
C ALA A 286 -13.91 -21.78 -21.75
N LEU A 287 -14.47 -22.97 -21.79
CA LEU A 287 -13.94 -24.07 -22.61
C LEU A 287 -14.09 -23.81 -24.13
N ASN A 288 -15.07 -23.01 -24.54
CA ASN A 288 -15.21 -22.58 -25.94
C ASN A 288 -14.12 -21.60 -26.40
N LEU A 289 -13.43 -20.92 -25.52
CA LEU A 289 -12.29 -20.06 -25.86
C LEU A 289 -11.06 -20.85 -26.28
N LEU A 290 -10.90 -22.10 -25.82
CA LEU A 290 -9.76 -22.95 -26.19
C LEU A 290 -9.78 -23.30 -27.66
N SER A 291 -8.61 -23.26 -28.29
CA SER A 291 -8.41 -23.61 -29.71
C SER A 291 -7.50 -24.84 -29.88
N SER A 292 -6.73 -25.21 -28.86
CA SER A 292 -5.76 -26.30 -28.94
C SER A 292 -5.59 -27.06 -27.61
N ALA A 293 -5.04 -28.27 -27.68
CA ALA A 293 -4.68 -29.07 -26.51
C ALA A 293 -3.59 -28.41 -25.66
N ASP A 294 -2.69 -27.67 -26.29
CA ASP A 294 -1.61 -26.94 -25.60
C ASP A 294 -2.16 -25.81 -24.73
N GLU A 295 -3.16 -25.08 -25.21
CA GLU A 295 -3.86 -24.05 -24.43
C GLU A 295 -4.59 -24.64 -23.21
N TRP A 296 -5.18 -25.85 -23.35
CA TRP A 296 -5.79 -26.55 -22.23
C TRP A 296 -4.76 -26.97 -21.16
N GLN A 297 -3.59 -27.48 -21.59
CA GLN A 297 -2.51 -27.84 -20.66
C GLN A 297 -1.95 -26.58 -19.96
N ALA A 298 -1.82 -25.48 -20.69
CA ALA A 298 -1.42 -24.20 -20.13
C ALA A 298 -2.46 -23.69 -19.10
N ALA A 299 -3.76 -23.81 -19.39
CA ALA A 299 -4.83 -23.42 -18.47
C ALA A 299 -4.81 -24.27 -17.18
N LYS A 300 -4.56 -25.58 -17.26
CA LYS A 300 -4.39 -26.46 -16.09
C LYS A 300 -3.20 -26.02 -15.23
N SER A 301 -2.06 -25.76 -15.84
CA SER A 301 -0.85 -25.32 -15.13
C SER A 301 -1.03 -23.96 -14.46
N LEU A 302 -1.72 -23.05 -15.12
CA LEU A 302 -2.06 -21.73 -14.58
C LEU A 302 -3.07 -21.82 -13.43
N PHE A 303 -4.07 -22.68 -13.55
CA PHE A 303 -5.05 -22.93 -12.49
C PHE A 303 -4.35 -23.46 -11.23
N GLN A 304 -3.45 -24.43 -11.38
CA GLN A 304 -2.65 -24.99 -10.30
C GLN A 304 -1.76 -23.93 -9.63
N SER A 305 -1.10 -23.07 -10.40
CA SER A 305 -0.21 -22.03 -9.85
C SER A 305 -0.95 -20.87 -9.19
N LYS A 306 -2.15 -20.52 -9.70
CA LYS A 306 -2.92 -19.34 -9.27
C LYS A 306 -3.97 -19.65 -8.19
N TYR A 307 -4.49 -20.89 -8.20
CA TYR A 307 -5.60 -21.33 -7.34
C TYR A 307 -5.29 -22.64 -6.60
N GLY A 308 -4.04 -22.86 -6.22
CA GLY A 308 -3.55 -24.06 -5.56
C GLY A 308 -4.29 -24.49 -4.29
N ASP A 309 -4.88 -23.52 -3.57
CA ASP A 309 -5.69 -23.78 -2.36
C ASP A 309 -7.15 -24.17 -2.68
N PHE A 310 -7.58 -24.13 -3.95
CA PHE A 310 -8.95 -24.44 -4.38
C PHE A 310 -8.97 -25.77 -5.14
N HIS A 311 -9.65 -26.79 -4.61
CA HIS A 311 -9.68 -28.17 -5.12
C HIS A 311 -8.27 -28.73 -5.43
N ASP A 312 -7.31 -28.49 -4.52
CA ASP A 312 -5.89 -28.87 -4.63
C ASP A 312 -5.17 -28.33 -5.91
N GLY A 313 -5.72 -27.23 -6.48
CA GLY A 313 -5.21 -26.63 -7.72
C GLY A 313 -5.49 -27.45 -8.99
N ASP A 314 -6.32 -28.49 -8.90
CA ASP A 314 -6.68 -29.32 -10.05
C ASP A 314 -8.01 -28.89 -10.66
N ILE A 315 -7.94 -28.34 -11.89
CA ILE A 315 -9.11 -27.87 -12.63
C ILE A 315 -10.11 -29.01 -12.94
N ILE A 316 -9.63 -30.22 -13.16
CA ILE A 316 -10.49 -31.38 -13.46
C ILE A 316 -11.22 -31.83 -12.20
N LYS A 317 -10.52 -31.84 -11.06
CA LYS A 317 -11.13 -32.14 -9.76
C LYS A 317 -12.18 -31.10 -9.41
N CYS A 318 -11.88 -29.82 -9.65
CA CYS A 318 -12.84 -28.73 -9.47
C CYS A 318 -14.12 -28.94 -10.29
N LEU A 319 -14.01 -29.30 -11.56
CA LEU A 319 -15.15 -29.55 -12.43
C LEU A 319 -15.96 -30.78 -12.01
N ASN A 320 -15.29 -31.88 -11.60
CA ASN A 320 -15.95 -33.10 -11.13
C ASN A 320 -16.67 -32.92 -9.79
N ASP A 321 -16.16 -32.04 -8.89
CA ASP A 321 -16.79 -31.78 -7.61
C ASP A 321 -18.03 -30.87 -7.75
N GLU A 322 -18.07 -30.03 -8.80
CA GLU A 322 -19.10 -29.03 -9.01
C GLU A 322 -20.21 -29.42 -10.01
N LEU A 323 -19.92 -30.37 -10.92
CA LEU A 323 -20.85 -30.83 -11.97
C LEU A 323 -21.23 -32.29 -11.73
N ASN A 324 -22.47 -32.66 -12.07
CA ASN A 324 -22.86 -34.07 -12.11
C ASN A 324 -22.38 -34.76 -13.38
N ASP A 325 -22.45 -36.10 -13.44
CA ASP A 325 -21.94 -36.90 -14.56
C ASP A 325 -22.53 -36.51 -15.91
N GLN A 326 -23.80 -36.08 -15.95
CA GLN A 326 -24.49 -35.68 -17.18
C GLN A 326 -24.03 -34.26 -17.62
N GLU A 327 -23.87 -33.35 -16.68
CA GLU A 327 -23.37 -31.99 -16.94
C GLU A 327 -21.89 -32.01 -17.35
N MET A 328 -21.08 -32.91 -16.76
CA MET A 328 -19.68 -33.14 -17.17
C MET A 328 -19.60 -33.61 -18.62
N GLU A 329 -20.44 -34.58 -19.03
CA GLU A 329 -20.44 -35.04 -20.42
C GLU A 329 -20.89 -33.94 -21.41
N GLU A 330 -21.93 -33.16 -21.05
CA GLU A 330 -22.52 -32.15 -21.93
C GLU A 330 -21.68 -30.88 -22.02
N HIS A 331 -21.17 -30.39 -20.89
CA HIS A 331 -20.52 -29.07 -20.80
C HIS A 331 -19.00 -29.09 -20.82
N VAL A 332 -18.36 -30.24 -20.55
CA VAL A 332 -16.91 -30.42 -20.50
C VAL A 332 -16.39 -31.41 -21.52
N HIS A 333 -16.80 -32.68 -21.44
CA HIS A 333 -16.28 -33.75 -22.33
C HIS A 333 -16.62 -33.51 -23.80
N THR A 334 -17.87 -33.24 -24.13
CA THR A 334 -18.31 -33.01 -25.50
C THR A 334 -17.63 -31.82 -26.17
N PRO A 335 -17.54 -30.60 -25.54
CA PRO A 335 -16.83 -29.49 -26.12
C PRO A 335 -15.32 -29.71 -26.30
N LEU A 336 -14.64 -30.33 -25.33
CA LEU A 336 -13.21 -30.62 -25.43
C LEU A 336 -12.90 -31.69 -26.48
N LYS A 337 -13.70 -32.74 -26.55
CA LYS A 337 -13.56 -33.78 -27.55
C LYS A 337 -13.79 -33.29 -28.97
N ALA A 338 -14.74 -32.34 -29.16
CA ALA A 338 -14.97 -31.69 -30.45
C ALA A 338 -13.75 -30.90 -30.95
N LYS A 339 -12.85 -30.48 -30.03
CA LYS A 339 -11.59 -29.77 -30.31
C LYS A 339 -10.36 -30.70 -30.31
N GLY A 340 -10.54 -32.03 -30.19
CA GLY A 340 -9.45 -32.97 -30.13
C GLY A 340 -8.65 -32.98 -28.83
N ILE A 341 -9.25 -32.49 -27.75
CA ILE A 341 -8.64 -32.39 -26.42
C ILE A 341 -9.15 -33.57 -25.59
N GLU A 342 -8.25 -34.48 -25.16
CA GLU A 342 -8.55 -35.54 -24.20
C GLU A 342 -8.30 -35.04 -22.76
N LEU A 343 -9.23 -35.41 -21.83
CA LEU A 343 -9.17 -35.05 -20.42
C LEU A 343 -8.24 -35.98 -19.64
#